data_13401f83ec0f768a3c190fe86ca6e0d8
#
_entry.id   13401f83ec0f768a3c190fe86ca6e0d8
#
_cell.length_a   1.000
_cell.length_b   1.000
_cell.length_c   1.000
_cell.angle_alpha   90.00
_cell.angle_beta   90.00
_cell.angle_gamma   90.00
#
_symmetry.space_group_name_H-M   'P 1'
#
loop_
_entity.id
_entity.type
_entity.pdbx_description
1 polymer ?
#
loop_
_entity_poly.entity_id
_entity_poly.type
_entity_poly.pdbx_seq_one_letter_code
_entity_poly.pdbx_strand_id
1 'polypeptide(L)'
;MALVVSDASIKHDIATSVLHIHMQDKPLIKTVHHVVFVTSTEAELFAIRYGLNQACNEEEISKIIVVTNSIHAAKKIFDTKLHPYQIHATAILKELRQFFFKHQENHIEFWKCPSHLKWNLHCSADKDSKAFKPMPVLPSKISWDFCKKIDSDNYINLWKMTFQVSDGKGNQFLDLMDDNLETIKPSYTKEGPWLQAFGHSNSLCTRAMRAITNHTPIGRYCLQFFPKEEFKCLCR
;
A
#
# COMPACT_ATOMS: atom_id res chain seq x y z
N MET A 1 29.83 14.41 -3.58
CA MET A 1 28.77 13.62 -2.95
C MET A 1 27.42 14.27 -3.20
N ALA A 2 26.40 13.46 -3.50
CA ALA A 2 25.01 13.92 -3.58
C ALA A 2 24.13 13.19 -2.56
N LEU A 3 23.24 13.93 -1.90
CA LEU A 3 22.20 13.40 -1.04
C LEU A 3 20.85 13.61 -1.72
N VAL A 4 20.21 12.54 -2.12
CA VAL A 4 18.90 12.53 -2.77
C VAL A 4 17.84 12.19 -1.74
N VAL A 5 17.01 13.13 -1.38
CA VAL A 5 15.88 12.94 -0.46
C VAL A 5 14.60 12.87 -1.26
N SER A 6 13.90 11.73 -1.22
CA SER A 6 12.67 11.50 -1.96
C SER A 6 11.49 11.30 -1.03
N ASP A 7 10.35 11.83 -1.43
CA ASP A 7 9.05 11.61 -0.78
C ASP A 7 7.92 11.70 -1.80
N ALA A 8 6.81 11.01 -1.53
CA ALA A 8 5.63 11.08 -2.39
C ALA A 8 4.34 11.10 -1.57
N SER A 9 3.38 11.90 -2.00
CA SER A 9 2.02 11.93 -1.43
C SER A 9 0.97 11.71 -2.51
N ILE A 10 -0.15 11.10 -2.14
CA ILE A 10 -1.28 10.88 -3.08
C ILE A 10 -2.52 11.60 -2.55
N LYS A 11 -3.13 12.40 -3.41
CA LYS A 11 -4.43 13.03 -3.18
C LYS A 11 -5.28 12.91 -4.44
N HIS A 12 -6.51 12.44 -4.32
CA HIS A 12 -7.45 12.32 -5.46
C HIS A 12 -6.83 11.62 -6.68
N ASP A 13 -6.17 10.48 -6.44
CA ASP A 13 -5.50 9.67 -7.47
C ASP A 13 -4.35 10.37 -8.23
N ILE A 14 -3.90 11.51 -7.72
CA ILE A 14 -2.72 12.20 -8.22
C ILE A 14 -1.62 12.08 -7.17
N ALA A 15 -0.51 11.50 -7.59
CA ALA A 15 0.70 11.46 -6.79
C ALA A 15 1.55 12.70 -7.05
N THR A 16 2.02 13.31 -5.99
CA THR A 16 3.04 14.34 -6.02
C THR A 16 4.34 13.74 -5.52
N SER A 17 5.25 13.48 -6.44
CA SER A 17 6.59 12.99 -6.14
C SER A 17 7.54 14.17 -6.04
N VAL A 18 8.21 14.29 -4.91
CA VAL A 18 9.16 15.36 -4.63
C VAL A 18 10.54 14.76 -4.43
N LEU A 19 11.51 15.44 -4.98
CA LEU A 19 12.91 15.13 -4.72
C LEU A 19 13.70 16.42 -4.39
N HIS A 20 14.56 16.29 -3.41
CA HIS A 20 15.53 17.31 -3.03
C HIS A 20 16.92 16.72 -3.21
N ILE A 21 17.77 17.37 -3.99
CA ILE A 21 19.16 16.95 -4.18
C ILE A 21 20.08 18.00 -3.55
N HIS A 22 20.78 17.56 -2.54
CA HIS A 22 21.79 18.34 -1.83
C HIS A 22 23.16 17.92 -2.32
N MET A 23 23.91 18.84 -2.87
CA MET A 23 25.29 18.64 -3.29
C MET A 23 26.16 19.67 -2.58
N GLN A 24 27.42 19.29 -2.28
CA GLN A 24 28.35 20.20 -1.69
C GLN A 24 28.62 21.38 -2.66
N ASP A 25 28.63 22.59 -2.12
CA ASP A 25 28.89 23.82 -2.86
C ASP A 25 28.00 24.14 -4.05
N LYS A 26 26.86 23.42 -4.17
CA LYS A 26 25.83 23.68 -5.18
C LYS A 26 24.50 24.06 -4.52
N PRO A 27 23.66 24.87 -5.19
CA PRO A 27 22.33 25.18 -4.68
C PRO A 27 21.49 23.92 -4.58
N LEU A 28 20.57 23.90 -3.61
CA LEU A 28 19.59 22.84 -3.47
C LEU A 28 18.72 22.72 -4.73
N ILE A 29 18.72 21.55 -5.34
CA ILE A 29 17.80 21.25 -6.45
C ILE A 29 16.52 20.68 -5.87
N LYS A 30 15.40 21.34 -6.13
CA LYS A 30 14.07 20.85 -5.79
C LYS A 30 13.30 20.57 -7.06
N THR A 31 12.80 19.35 -7.19
CA THR A 31 11.97 18.97 -8.33
C THR A 31 10.67 18.34 -7.86
N VAL A 32 9.57 18.69 -8.49
CA VAL A 32 8.25 18.18 -8.20
C VAL A 32 7.65 17.62 -9.48
N HIS A 33 7.18 16.39 -9.39
CA HIS A 33 6.51 15.70 -10.48
C HIS A 33 5.11 15.29 -10.05
N HIS A 34 4.14 15.51 -10.92
CA HIS A 34 2.79 15.00 -10.74
C HIS A 34 2.60 13.78 -11.62
N VAL A 35 2.22 12.67 -11.00
CA VAL A 35 1.96 11.42 -11.69
C VAL A 35 0.54 10.98 -11.34
N VAL A 36 -0.28 10.73 -12.35
CA VAL A 36 -1.67 10.35 -12.17
C VAL A 36 -1.84 8.83 -12.21
N PHE A 37 -2.84 8.34 -11.49
CA PHE A 37 -3.25 6.94 -11.50
C PHE A 37 -2.13 5.94 -11.22
N VAL A 38 -1.38 6.21 -10.16
CA VAL A 38 -0.30 5.34 -9.67
C VAL A 38 -0.53 4.94 -8.21
N THR A 39 0.10 3.84 -7.80
CA THR A 39 0.13 3.44 -6.39
C THR A 39 1.16 4.25 -5.60
N SER A 40 1.06 4.26 -4.27
CA SER A 40 2.04 4.95 -3.42
C SER A 40 3.47 4.45 -3.64
N THR A 41 3.64 3.13 -3.79
CA THR A 41 4.96 2.55 -4.07
C THR A 41 5.52 3.01 -5.42
N GLU A 42 4.67 3.14 -6.42
CA GLU A 42 5.06 3.64 -7.74
C GLU A 42 5.47 5.10 -7.70
N ALA A 43 4.72 5.93 -6.98
CA ALA A 43 5.04 7.35 -6.79
C ALA A 43 6.41 7.54 -6.11
N GLU A 44 6.71 6.72 -5.10
CA GLU A 44 8.00 6.70 -4.43
C GLU A 44 9.14 6.25 -5.37
N LEU A 45 8.93 5.17 -6.12
CA LEU A 45 9.90 4.71 -7.12
C LEU A 45 10.15 5.75 -8.21
N PHE A 46 9.11 6.48 -8.59
CA PHE A 46 9.22 7.57 -9.54
C PHE A 46 10.12 8.69 -8.99
N ALA A 47 9.92 9.11 -7.72
CA ALA A 47 10.76 10.11 -7.08
C ALA A 47 12.23 9.65 -7.00
N ILE A 48 12.48 8.40 -6.57
CA ILE A 48 13.82 7.82 -6.50
C ILE A 48 14.47 7.80 -7.88
N ARG A 49 13.73 7.36 -8.92
CA ARG A 49 14.24 7.29 -10.29
C ARG A 49 14.72 8.64 -10.80
N TYR A 50 13.90 9.66 -10.66
CA TYR A 50 14.26 11.01 -11.14
C TYR A 50 15.42 11.59 -10.35
N GLY A 51 15.47 11.38 -9.03
CA GLY A 51 16.58 11.82 -8.20
C GLY A 51 17.90 11.15 -8.59
N LEU A 52 17.87 9.84 -8.83
CA LEU A 52 19.05 9.11 -9.27
C LEU A 52 19.48 9.53 -10.68
N ASN A 53 18.54 9.70 -11.61
CA ASN A 53 18.85 10.15 -12.95
C ASN A 53 19.58 11.50 -12.91
N GLN A 54 19.09 12.46 -12.13
CA GLN A 54 19.77 13.76 -12.00
C GLN A 54 21.15 13.62 -11.33
N ALA A 55 21.24 12.90 -10.20
CA ALA A 55 22.50 12.75 -9.49
C ALA A 55 23.56 11.96 -10.26
N CYS A 56 23.19 10.90 -10.99
CA CYS A 56 24.10 10.10 -11.78
C CYS A 56 24.65 10.83 -13.01
N ASN A 57 23.97 11.87 -13.49
CA ASN A 57 24.41 12.67 -14.64
C ASN A 57 25.37 13.80 -14.26
N GLU A 58 25.53 14.09 -12.97
CA GLU A 58 26.52 15.05 -12.50
C GLU A 58 27.92 14.43 -12.51
N GLU A 59 28.84 15.03 -13.27
CA GLU A 59 30.18 14.47 -13.52
C GLU A 59 31.07 14.38 -12.28
N GLU A 60 30.91 15.32 -11.34
CA GLU A 60 31.74 15.44 -10.13
C GLU A 60 31.27 14.54 -8.96
N ILE A 61 30.18 13.76 -9.16
CA ILE A 61 29.64 12.96 -8.08
C ILE A 61 30.13 11.53 -8.17
N SER A 62 30.86 11.11 -7.15
CA SER A 62 31.32 9.73 -6.95
C SER A 62 30.50 8.98 -5.89
N LYS A 63 29.80 9.70 -4.99
CA LYS A 63 28.99 9.09 -3.94
C LYS A 63 27.58 9.67 -3.94
N ILE A 64 26.57 8.78 -3.99
CA ILE A 64 25.15 9.12 -3.90
C ILE A 64 24.54 8.43 -2.69
N ILE A 65 23.81 9.17 -1.87
CA ILE A 65 23.00 8.64 -0.77
C ILE A 65 21.54 8.93 -1.08
N VAL A 66 20.74 7.90 -1.24
CA VAL A 66 19.29 8.01 -1.45
C VAL A 66 18.58 7.81 -0.12
N VAL A 67 17.81 8.80 0.29
CA VAL A 67 17.02 8.76 1.51
C VAL A 67 15.54 8.71 1.18
N THR A 68 14.88 7.68 1.68
CA THR A 68 13.43 7.48 1.48
C THR A 68 12.79 6.90 2.74
N ASN A 69 11.52 7.22 2.98
CA ASN A 69 10.71 6.58 4.02
C ASN A 69 10.15 5.21 3.55
N SER A 70 10.10 4.97 2.23
CA SER A 70 9.56 3.77 1.63
C SER A 70 10.61 2.68 1.40
N ILE A 71 10.87 1.88 2.45
CA ILE A 71 11.77 0.71 2.31
C ILE A 71 11.24 -0.29 1.30
N HIS A 72 9.91 -0.34 1.11
CA HIS A 72 9.29 -1.23 0.13
C HIS A 72 9.69 -0.83 -1.29
N ALA A 73 9.60 0.45 -1.63
CA ALA A 73 10.07 0.97 -2.91
C ALA A 73 11.56 0.69 -3.13
N ALA A 74 12.42 0.98 -2.12
CA ALA A 74 13.85 0.72 -2.21
C ALA A 74 14.16 -0.77 -2.46
N LYS A 75 13.49 -1.69 -1.77
CA LYS A 75 13.66 -3.14 -1.99
C LYS A 75 13.22 -3.59 -3.38
N LYS A 76 12.18 -2.97 -3.95
CA LYS A 76 11.68 -3.31 -5.29
C LYS A 76 12.65 -2.96 -6.41
N ILE A 77 13.57 -2.04 -6.19
CA ILE A 77 14.63 -1.73 -7.16
C ILE A 77 15.52 -2.94 -7.43
N PHE A 78 15.83 -3.71 -6.38
CA PHE A 78 16.76 -4.85 -6.43
C PHE A 78 16.05 -6.22 -6.44
N ASP A 79 14.73 -6.23 -6.50
CA ASP A 79 13.94 -7.46 -6.59
C ASP A 79 14.05 -8.03 -8.02
N THR A 80 14.73 -9.16 -8.16
CA THR A 80 14.94 -9.83 -9.46
C THR A 80 13.72 -10.64 -9.91
N LYS A 81 12.75 -10.86 -9.04
CA LYS A 81 11.50 -11.55 -9.39
C LYS A 81 10.59 -10.63 -10.21
N LEU A 82 9.76 -11.23 -11.04
CA LEU A 82 8.74 -10.47 -11.76
C LEU A 82 7.79 -9.79 -10.78
N HIS A 83 7.69 -8.46 -10.86
CA HIS A 83 6.82 -7.67 -10.01
C HIS A 83 6.27 -6.44 -10.76
N PRO A 84 5.17 -5.85 -10.27
CA PRO A 84 4.45 -4.78 -10.95
C PRO A 84 5.30 -3.53 -11.27
N TYR A 85 6.26 -3.23 -10.40
CA TYR A 85 7.09 -2.00 -10.50
C TYR A 85 8.36 -2.18 -11.33
N GLN A 86 8.48 -3.27 -12.08
CA GLN A 86 9.71 -3.65 -12.78
C GLN A 86 10.16 -2.62 -13.79
N ILE A 87 9.25 -1.87 -14.40
CA ILE A 87 9.58 -0.82 -15.37
C ILE A 87 10.41 0.30 -14.71
N HIS A 88 10.08 0.70 -13.47
CA HIS A 88 10.84 1.69 -12.73
C HIS A 88 12.15 1.11 -12.21
N ALA A 89 12.11 -0.10 -11.65
CA ALA A 89 13.31 -0.80 -11.19
C ALA A 89 14.35 -0.98 -12.31
N THR A 90 13.92 -1.44 -13.47
CA THR A 90 14.81 -1.60 -14.64
C THR A 90 15.41 -0.28 -15.08
N ALA A 91 14.63 0.80 -15.10
CA ALA A 91 15.14 2.11 -15.46
C ALA A 91 16.17 2.60 -14.44
N ILE A 92 15.91 2.45 -13.14
CA ILE A 92 16.86 2.80 -12.07
C ILE A 92 18.15 1.98 -12.20
N LEU A 93 18.04 0.65 -12.37
CA LEU A 93 19.20 -0.21 -12.50
C LEU A 93 20.04 0.13 -13.75
N LYS A 94 19.41 0.60 -14.82
CA LYS A 94 20.12 1.08 -16.02
C LYS A 94 20.95 2.33 -15.70
N GLU A 95 20.36 3.31 -14.98
CA GLU A 95 21.08 4.51 -14.56
C GLU A 95 22.25 4.17 -13.61
N LEU A 96 22.01 3.29 -12.62
CA LEU A 96 23.03 2.82 -11.70
C LEU A 96 24.18 2.13 -12.43
N ARG A 97 23.85 1.27 -13.40
CA ARG A 97 24.85 0.59 -14.22
C ARG A 97 25.72 1.60 -14.96
N GLN A 98 25.15 2.62 -15.59
CA GLN A 98 25.90 3.67 -16.28
C GLN A 98 26.78 4.46 -15.31
N PHE A 99 26.27 4.77 -14.11
CA PHE A 99 27.04 5.47 -13.08
C PHE A 99 28.26 4.67 -12.63
N PHE A 100 28.14 3.37 -12.38
CA PHE A 100 29.29 2.51 -12.03
C PHE A 100 30.26 2.27 -13.19
N PHE A 101 29.77 2.31 -14.43
CA PHE A 101 30.67 2.21 -15.59
C PHE A 101 31.55 3.45 -15.81
N LYS A 102 31.12 4.62 -15.35
CA LYS A 102 31.93 5.84 -15.44
C LYS A 102 33.20 5.71 -14.59
N HIS A 103 33.04 5.27 -13.34
CA HIS A 103 34.13 5.07 -12.39
C HIS A 103 33.82 3.88 -11.49
N GLN A 104 34.73 2.95 -11.34
CA GLN A 104 34.55 1.73 -10.53
C GLN A 104 34.41 2.01 -9.04
N GLU A 105 34.99 3.12 -8.55
CA GLU A 105 34.90 3.60 -7.17
C GLU A 105 33.61 4.34 -6.83
N ASN A 106 32.71 4.53 -7.80
CA ASN A 106 31.43 5.17 -7.52
C ASN A 106 30.63 4.35 -6.50
N HIS A 107 29.95 5.04 -5.60
CA HIS A 107 29.28 4.42 -4.48
C HIS A 107 27.84 4.92 -4.33
N ILE A 108 26.91 4.00 -4.01
CA ILE A 108 25.51 4.33 -3.76
C ILE A 108 25.03 3.65 -2.48
N GLU A 109 24.35 4.40 -1.65
CA GLU A 109 23.70 3.91 -0.44
C GLU A 109 22.21 4.26 -0.46
N PHE A 110 21.38 3.34 0.09
CA PHE A 110 19.96 3.58 0.33
C PHE A 110 19.71 3.62 1.83
N TRP A 111 19.28 4.77 2.32
CA TRP A 111 19.01 4.99 3.73
C TRP A 111 17.50 5.10 3.96
N LYS A 112 17.00 4.32 4.92
CA LYS A 112 15.64 4.46 5.39
C LYS A 112 15.54 5.61 6.38
N CYS A 113 14.70 6.59 6.08
CA CYS A 113 14.27 7.60 7.04
C CYS A 113 12.91 7.18 7.61
N PRO A 114 12.79 6.80 8.91
CA PRO A 114 11.49 6.55 9.52
C PRO A 114 10.63 7.81 9.48
N SER A 115 9.35 7.66 9.12
CA SER A 115 8.41 8.78 8.95
C SER A 115 8.20 9.63 10.22
N HIS A 116 8.45 9.04 11.40
CA HIS A 116 8.34 9.74 12.69
C HIS A 116 9.63 10.46 13.10
N LEU A 117 10.74 10.23 12.38
CA LEU A 117 12.00 10.92 12.65
C LEU A 117 11.92 12.33 12.06
N LYS A 118 11.97 13.34 12.94
CA LYS A 118 11.94 14.76 12.55
C LYS A 118 13.27 15.21 11.94
N TRP A 119 13.72 14.53 10.90
CA TRP A 119 14.92 14.97 10.19
C TRP A 119 14.55 16.06 9.18
N ASN A 120 15.13 17.25 9.37
CA ASN A 120 14.74 18.46 8.65
C ASN A 120 14.68 18.31 7.13
N LEU A 121 15.63 17.57 6.53
CA LEU A 121 15.68 17.39 5.09
C LEU A 121 14.49 16.56 4.58
N HIS A 122 14.17 15.47 5.27
CA HIS A 122 13.01 14.64 4.92
C HIS A 122 11.69 15.36 5.22
N CYS A 123 11.61 16.07 6.35
CA CYS A 123 10.43 16.88 6.68
C CYS A 123 10.16 17.98 5.63
N SER A 124 11.21 18.55 5.04
CA SER A 124 11.05 19.52 3.94
C SER A 124 10.46 18.86 2.69
N ALA A 125 10.96 17.68 2.29
CA ALA A 125 10.41 16.94 1.15
C ALA A 125 8.95 16.49 1.39
N ASP A 126 8.64 15.96 2.57
CA ASP A 126 7.28 15.59 2.99
C ASP A 126 6.32 16.79 2.99
N LYS A 127 6.78 17.94 3.49
CA LYS A 127 5.99 19.18 3.44
C LYS A 127 5.73 19.62 2.00
N ASP A 128 6.74 19.60 1.16
CA ASP A 128 6.62 19.99 -0.24
C ASP A 128 5.71 19.03 -1.00
N SER A 129 5.79 17.71 -0.75
CA SER A 129 4.90 16.71 -1.38
C SER A 129 3.42 16.91 -1.02
N LYS A 130 3.15 17.41 0.18
CA LYS A 130 1.79 17.68 0.68
C LYS A 130 1.25 19.07 0.31
N ALA A 131 2.14 20.04 0.11
CA ALA A 131 1.78 21.42 -0.15
C ALA A 131 1.29 21.68 -1.59
N PHE A 132 1.74 20.87 -2.54
CA PHE A 132 1.36 21.04 -3.94
C PHE A 132 -0.12 20.70 -4.15
N LYS A 133 -0.85 21.65 -4.73
CA LYS A 133 -2.20 21.38 -5.24
C LYS A 133 -2.06 20.57 -6.53
N PRO A 134 -2.70 19.40 -6.61
CA PRO A 134 -2.65 18.62 -7.82
C PRO A 134 -3.21 19.43 -8.99
N MET A 135 -2.39 19.60 -10.02
CA MET A 135 -2.88 20.16 -11.28
C MET A 135 -3.63 19.05 -12.05
N PRO A 136 -4.74 19.36 -12.72
CA PRO A 136 -5.42 18.40 -13.56
C PRO A 136 -4.49 18.04 -14.73
N VAL A 137 -3.84 16.89 -14.62
CA VAL A 137 -3.01 16.33 -15.69
C VAL A 137 -3.85 15.29 -16.41
N LEU A 138 -4.00 15.45 -17.71
CA LEU A 138 -4.62 14.42 -18.52
C LEU A 138 -3.78 13.14 -18.47
N PRO A 139 -4.39 11.98 -18.13
CA PRO A 139 -3.65 10.75 -17.95
C PRO A 139 -3.09 10.28 -19.29
N SER A 140 -1.78 10.35 -19.46
CA SER A 140 -1.12 9.79 -20.63
C SER A 140 -0.97 8.27 -20.55
N LYS A 141 -0.91 7.73 -19.34
CA LYS A 141 -0.79 6.28 -19.08
C LYS A 141 -1.30 5.97 -17.68
N ILE A 142 -2.13 4.95 -17.58
CA ILE A 142 -2.59 4.40 -16.30
C ILE A 142 -1.72 3.19 -15.98
N SER A 143 -1.23 3.11 -14.74
CA SER A 143 -0.47 1.97 -14.27
C SER A 143 -1.37 0.74 -14.16
N TRP A 144 -0.88 -0.43 -14.58
CA TRP A 144 -1.59 -1.70 -14.40
C TRP A 144 -1.93 -2.01 -12.93
N ASP A 145 -1.05 -1.62 -12.02
CA ASP A 145 -1.27 -1.82 -10.58
C ASP A 145 -2.33 -0.90 -10.02
N PHE A 146 -2.41 0.31 -10.54
CA PHE A 146 -3.50 1.21 -10.23
C PHE A 146 -4.85 0.66 -10.72
N CYS A 147 -4.92 0.12 -11.94
CA CYS A 147 -6.12 -0.54 -12.46
C CYS A 147 -6.54 -1.71 -11.55
N LYS A 148 -5.61 -2.58 -11.18
CA LYS A 148 -5.90 -3.69 -10.24
C LYS A 148 -6.41 -3.20 -8.89
N LYS A 149 -5.84 -2.11 -8.37
CA LYS A 149 -6.31 -1.52 -7.12
C LYS A 149 -7.75 -1.03 -7.25
N ILE A 150 -8.06 -0.26 -8.31
CA ILE A 150 -9.42 0.23 -8.56
C ILE A 150 -10.40 -0.91 -8.70
N ASP A 151 -10.07 -1.93 -9.48
CA ASP A 151 -10.93 -3.12 -9.66
C ASP A 151 -11.16 -3.85 -8.34
N SER A 152 -10.11 -4.02 -7.53
CA SER A 152 -10.22 -4.61 -6.21
C SER A 152 -11.12 -3.79 -5.27
N ASP A 153 -10.94 -2.46 -5.24
CA ASP A 153 -11.73 -1.56 -4.40
C ASP A 153 -13.20 -1.55 -4.85
N ASN A 154 -13.46 -1.53 -6.16
CA ASN A 154 -14.80 -1.62 -6.73
C ASN A 154 -15.46 -2.96 -6.40
N TYR A 155 -14.74 -4.07 -6.55
CA TYR A 155 -15.23 -5.40 -6.21
C TYR A 155 -15.59 -5.52 -4.73
N ILE A 156 -14.74 -5.04 -3.83
CA ILE A 156 -14.99 -5.02 -2.39
C ILE A 156 -16.21 -4.17 -2.06
N ASN A 157 -16.37 -3.00 -2.69
CA ASN A 157 -17.50 -2.13 -2.47
C ASN A 157 -18.81 -2.76 -2.98
N LEU A 158 -18.80 -3.33 -4.18
CA LEU A 158 -19.95 -4.06 -4.73
C LEU A 158 -20.34 -5.22 -3.83
N TRP A 159 -19.36 -5.98 -3.34
CA TRP A 159 -19.61 -7.08 -2.43
C TRP A 159 -20.22 -6.61 -1.10
N LYS A 160 -19.69 -5.51 -0.51
CA LYS A 160 -20.27 -4.92 0.73
C LYS A 160 -21.72 -4.51 0.53
N MET A 161 -22.02 -3.84 -0.59
CA MET A 161 -23.40 -3.42 -0.90
C MET A 161 -24.31 -4.63 -1.07
N THR A 162 -23.88 -5.63 -1.82
CA THR A 162 -24.65 -6.86 -2.03
C THR A 162 -24.86 -7.62 -0.72
N PHE A 163 -23.84 -7.70 0.14
CA PHE A 163 -23.91 -8.36 1.43
C PHE A 163 -24.89 -7.67 2.39
N GLN A 164 -24.95 -6.34 2.37
CA GLN A 164 -25.88 -5.55 3.22
C GLN A 164 -27.34 -5.71 2.81
N VAL A 165 -27.61 -5.97 1.53
CA VAL A 165 -28.98 -6.01 0.97
C VAL A 165 -29.51 -7.43 0.84
N SER A 166 -28.64 -8.43 0.76
CA SER A 166 -29.06 -9.83 0.53
C SER A 166 -29.46 -10.53 1.83
N ASP A 167 -30.53 -11.36 1.78
CA ASP A 167 -30.85 -12.35 2.83
C ASP A 167 -29.88 -13.54 2.83
N GLY A 168 -28.66 -13.29 2.38
CA GLY A 168 -27.63 -14.30 2.20
C GLY A 168 -27.08 -14.87 3.49
N LYS A 169 -26.43 -16.01 3.36
CA LYS A 169 -25.71 -16.64 4.47
C LYS A 169 -24.65 -15.69 5.01
N GLY A 170 -24.64 -15.49 6.31
CA GLY A 170 -23.66 -14.60 6.97
C GLY A 170 -24.21 -13.22 7.33
N ASN A 171 -25.44 -12.85 6.96
CA ASN A 171 -26.05 -11.56 7.33
C ASN A 171 -26.14 -11.36 8.86
N GLN A 172 -26.08 -12.43 9.63
CA GLN A 172 -26.04 -12.36 11.09
C GLN A 172 -24.83 -11.59 11.65
N PHE A 173 -23.77 -11.42 10.86
CA PHE A 173 -22.68 -10.52 11.23
C PHE A 173 -23.09 -9.05 11.26
N LEU A 174 -24.15 -8.69 10.54
CA LEU A 174 -24.67 -7.31 10.56
C LEU A 174 -25.32 -6.97 11.90
N ASP A 175 -25.76 -8.00 12.64
CA ASP A 175 -26.37 -7.85 13.96
C ASP A 175 -25.33 -7.81 15.10
N LEU A 176 -24.06 -8.11 14.79
CA LEU A 176 -22.98 -8.08 15.78
C LEU A 176 -22.46 -6.65 15.92
N MET A 177 -22.42 -6.19 17.14
CA MET A 177 -21.87 -4.89 17.51
C MET A 177 -20.64 -5.09 18.39
N ASP A 178 -19.67 -4.19 18.25
CA ASP A 178 -18.54 -4.09 19.17
C ASP A 178 -18.92 -3.37 20.47
N ASP A 179 -17.97 -3.24 21.39
CA ASP A 179 -18.17 -2.55 22.67
C ASP A 179 -18.54 -1.06 22.51
N ASN A 180 -18.34 -0.48 21.33
CA ASN A 180 -18.69 0.90 20.97
C ASN A 180 -20.04 1.00 20.26
N LEU A 181 -20.79 -0.08 20.15
CA LEU A 181 -22.06 -0.19 19.42
C LEU A 181 -21.90 0.05 17.91
N GLU A 182 -20.69 -0.16 17.37
CA GLU A 182 -20.46 -0.16 15.92
C GLU A 182 -20.60 -1.59 15.37
N THR A 183 -21.21 -1.72 14.19
CA THR A 183 -21.33 -3.01 13.51
C THR A 183 -19.97 -3.60 13.23
N ILE A 184 -19.73 -4.81 13.72
CA ILE A 184 -18.49 -5.55 13.42
C ILE A 184 -18.45 -5.85 11.94
N LYS A 185 -17.54 -5.16 11.22
CA LYS A 185 -17.32 -5.38 9.80
C LYS A 185 -16.34 -6.53 9.61
N PRO A 186 -16.74 -7.64 9.00
CA PRO A 186 -15.81 -8.71 8.70
C PRO A 186 -14.68 -8.18 7.80
N SER A 187 -13.44 -8.52 8.13
CA SER A 187 -12.29 -8.17 7.30
C SER A 187 -12.17 -9.19 6.17
N TYR A 188 -12.70 -8.86 5.00
CA TYR A 188 -12.73 -9.75 3.84
C TYR A 188 -11.42 -9.84 3.07
N THR A 189 -10.52 -8.90 3.31
CA THR A 189 -9.28 -8.72 2.54
C THR A 189 -8.03 -9.09 3.33
N LYS A 190 -8.18 -9.35 4.63
CA LYS A 190 -7.07 -9.77 5.49
C LYS A 190 -7.53 -10.98 6.27
N GLU A 191 -6.67 -11.95 6.44
CA GLU A 191 -6.85 -13.01 7.43
C GLU A 191 -7.30 -12.32 8.72
N GLY A 192 -8.57 -12.53 9.07
CA GLY A 192 -9.18 -11.81 10.18
C GLY A 192 -8.42 -12.13 11.47
N PRO A 193 -8.06 -11.16 12.29
CA PRO A 193 -7.38 -11.40 13.57
C PRO A 193 -8.16 -12.39 14.45
N TRP A 194 -9.47 -12.52 14.25
CA TRP A 194 -10.32 -13.49 14.93
C TRP A 194 -9.99 -14.95 14.60
N LEU A 195 -9.49 -15.26 13.39
CA LEU A 195 -9.00 -16.61 13.06
C LEU A 195 -7.79 -16.98 13.91
N GLN A 196 -6.93 -16.01 14.22
CA GLN A 196 -5.77 -16.22 15.07
C GLN A 196 -6.17 -16.45 16.53
N ALA A 197 -7.30 -15.87 16.98
CA ALA A 197 -7.82 -16.06 18.33
C ALA A 197 -8.26 -17.54 18.61
N PHE A 198 -8.58 -18.31 17.58
CA PHE A 198 -8.88 -19.74 17.73
C PHE A 198 -7.63 -20.61 17.82
N GLY A 199 -6.45 -20.02 17.69
CA GLY A 199 -5.18 -20.75 17.70
C GLY A 199 -5.16 -21.85 16.63
N HIS A 200 -4.60 -23.00 16.96
CA HIS A 200 -4.55 -24.16 16.05
C HIS A 200 -5.74 -25.10 16.20
N SER A 201 -6.82 -24.69 16.86
CA SER A 201 -8.00 -25.54 17.07
C SER A 201 -8.95 -25.51 15.89
N ASN A 202 -8.77 -26.43 14.94
CA ASN A 202 -9.67 -26.61 13.81
C ASN A 202 -11.14 -26.83 14.24
N SER A 203 -11.35 -27.47 15.39
CA SER A 203 -12.69 -27.72 15.94
C SER A 203 -13.40 -26.41 16.34
N LEU A 204 -12.69 -25.51 17.04
CA LEU A 204 -13.24 -24.20 17.43
C LEU A 204 -13.49 -23.33 16.20
N CYS A 205 -12.53 -23.30 15.27
CA CYS A 205 -12.67 -22.55 14.02
C CYS A 205 -13.89 -23.06 13.22
N THR A 206 -14.06 -24.38 13.08
CA THR A 206 -15.21 -24.97 12.39
C THR A 206 -16.54 -24.62 13.07
N ARG A 207 -16.61 -24.66 14.40
CA ARG A 207 -17.81 -24.28 15.14
C ARG A 207 -18.14 -22.79 14.97
N ALA A 208 -17.13 -21.92 15.05
CA ALA A 208 -17.30 -20.50 14.82
C ALA A 208 -17.78 -20.24 13.39
N MET A 209 -17.13 -20.84 12.38
CA MET A 209 -17.56 -20.72 10.98
C MET A 209 -18.99 -21.18 10.75
N ARG A 210 -19.40 -22.30 11.35
CA ARG A 210 -20.78 -22.79 11.28
C ARG A 210 -21.75 -21.81 11.93
N ALA A 211 -21.42 -21.24 13.09
CA ALA A 211 -22.23 -20.24 13.77
C ALA A 211 -22.41 -18.99 12.88
N ILE A 212 -21.30 -18.50 12.33
CA ILE A 212 -21.22 -17.32 11.48
C ILE A 212 -22.03 -17.50 10.18
N THR A 213 -21.93 -18.68 9.57
CA THR A 213 -22.65 -19.00 8.32
C THR A 213 -24.07 -19.53 8.54
N ASN A 214 -24.55 -19.49 9.79
CA ASN A 214 -25.86 -20.04 10.18
C ASN A 214 -26.04 -21.53 9.84
N HIS A 215 -24.97 -22.30 9.88
CA HIS A 215 -24.97 -23.76 9.67
C HIS A 215 -24.84 -24.55 10.97
N THR A 216 -24.97 -23.88 12.11
CA THR A 216 -24.96 -24.53 13.40
C THR A 216 -26.33 -25.18 13.64
N PRO A 217 -26.36 -26.43 14.17
CA PRO A 217 -27.62 -27.09 14.47
C PRO A 217 -28.27 -26.49 15.74
N ILE A 218 -28.56 -25.21 15.69
CA ILE A 218 -29.31 -24.47 16.69
C ILE A 218 -30.71 -24.17 16.14
N GLY A 219 -31.65 -23.87 17.03
CA GLY A 219 -33.07 -23.79 16.76
C GLY A 219 -33.45 -23.14 15.41
N ARG A 220 -32.88 -21.98 15.11
CA ARG A 220 -33.17 -21.24 13.85
C ARG A 220 -32.70 -22.00 12.59
N TYR A 221 -31.56 -22.65 12.62
CA TYR A 221 -31.08 -23.48 11.50
C TYR A 221 -31.91 -24.74 11.34
N CYS A 222 -32.26 -25.39 12.45
CA CYS A 222 -33.11 -26.58 12.45
C CYS A 222 -34.50 -26.28 11.90
N LEU A 223 -35.10 -25.13 12.22
CA LEU A 223 -36.38 -24.70 11.69
C LEU A 223 -36.41 -24.55 10.16
N GLN A 224 -35.30 -24.30 9.50
CA GLN A 224 -35.24 -24.26 8.03
C GLN A 224 -35.47 -25.64 7.41
N PHE A 225 -35.04 -26.72 8.06
CA PHE A 225 -35.14 -28.08 7.57
C PHE A 225 -36.31 -28.84 8.18
N PHE A 226 -36.68 -28.48 9.40
CA PHE A 226 -37.75 -29.13 10.18
C PHE A 226 -38.71 -28.08 10.73
N PRO A 227 -39.49 -27.41 9.85
CA PRO A 227 -40.34 -26.26 10.26
C PRO A 227 -41.48 -26.62 11.21
N LYS A 228 -41.78 -27.92 11.34
CA LYS A 228 -42.87 -28.44 12.22
C LYS A 228 -42.37 -28.84 13.62
N GLU A 229 -41.08 -28.78 13.88
CA GLU A 229 -40.51 -29.19 15.17
C GLU A 229 -40.21 -27.95 16.05
N GLU A 230 -40.60 -28.02 17.33
CA GLU A 230 -40.22 -27.01 18.31
C GLU A 230 -38.82 -27.29 18.82
N PHE A 231 -37.82 -26.52 18.36
CA PHE A 231 -36.48 -26.59 18.87
C PHE A 231 -36.31 -25.63 20.05
N LYS A 232 -36.31 -26.14 21.28
CA LYS A 232 -36.03 -25.37 22.47
C LYS A 232 -34.54 -25.42 22.80
N CYS A 233 -33.94 -24.28 23.05
CA CYS A 233 -32.56 -24.23 23.55
C CYS A 233 -32.50 -24.86 24.95
N LEU A 234 -31.59 -25.80 25.16
CA LEU A 234 -31.40 -26.44 26.47
C LEU A 234 -30.79 -25.51 27.52
N CYS A 235 -30.40 -24.31 27.13
CA CYS A 235 -29.79 -23.30 28.02
C CYS A 235 -30.81 -22.32 28.64
N ARG A 236 -32.11 -22.61 28.55
CA ARG A 236 -33.17 -21.89 29.24
C ARG A 236 -33.67 -22.68 30.43
#